data_a0303c3c725721b6c65932e9003608d8
#
_entry.id   a0303c3c725721b6c65932e9003608d8
#
_cell.length_a   1.000
_cell.length_b   1.000
_cell.length_c   1.000
_cell.angle_alpha   90.00
_cell.angle_beta   90.00
_cell.angle_gamma   90.00
#
_symmetry.space_group_name_H-M   'P 1'
#
loop_
_entity.id
_entity.type
_entity.pdbx_description
1 polymer ?
#
loop_
_entity_poly.entity_id
_entity_poly.type
_entity_poly.pdbx_seq_one_letter_code
_entity_poly.pdbx_strand_id
1 'polypeptide(L)'
;MATNSKQENQDVYILHTYPFKETSLIAELFSEGHGRIPVVAKGARRPRSSLRGMLQSFQLLQATWSGRGEIKTLHSIEWCDKFLQVDGNALICGFYINELIIRLLPREDSYPKLFNFYHLTMKTLADGENLEIALRKFELKLLQELGYEVPLKQDEKGDPIVSDKLYIYEVEYGASEISKTNNGVKILGKTLLDMSGGEYEEDNTQLQSKQLMRYLIGHYLGDKPLNSKQLFTNLQGD
;
A
#
# COMPACT_ATOMS: atom_id res chain seq x y z
N MET A 1 -18.59 -15.26 -29.33
CA MET A 1 -17.21 -15.71 -29.05
C MET A 1 -16.56 -14.65 -28.17
N ALA A 2 -16.36 -14.93 -26.89
CA ALA A 2 -15.74 -13.96 -25.99
C ALA A 2 -14.24 -13.90 -26.33
N THR A 3 -13.80 -12.77 -26.85
CA THR A 3 -12.40 -12.47 -27.16
C THR A 3 -11.54 -12.68 -25.93
N ASN A 4 -10.46 -13.45 -26.09
CA ASN A 4 -9.40 -13.56 -25.10
C ASN A 4 -8.77 -12.17 -25.00
N SER A 5 -9.22 -11.34 -24.06
CA SER A 5 -8.79 -9.93 -23.97
C SER A 5 -7.33 -9.90 -23.55
N LYS A 6 -6.46 -9.68 -24.52
CA LYS A 6 -5.04 -9.41 -24.30
C LYS A 6 -4.94 -7.95 -23.85
N GLN A 7 -4.29 -7.74 -22.72
CA GLN A 7 -3.94 -6.41 -22.23
C GLN A 7 -2.50 -6.14 -22.65
N GLU A 8 -2.29 -5.07 -23.40
CA GLU A 8 -0.99 -4.77 -24.00
C GLU A 8 -0.40 -3.51 -23.37
N ASN A 9 0.92 -3.55 -23.10
CA ASN A 9 1.72 -2.40 -22.67
C ASN A 9 1.09 -1.62 -21.50
N GLN A 10 0.63 -2.37 -20.49
CA GLN A 10 0.04 -1.77 -19.29
C GLN A 10 1.11 -1.43 -18.28
N ASP A 11 1.04 -0.24 -17.70
CA ASP A 11 1.91 0.16 -16.61
C ASP A 11 1.59 -0.63 -15.35
N VAL A 12 2.63 -1.24 -14.77
CA VAL A 12 2.50 -2.13 -13.62
C VAL A 12 3.66 -1.99 -12.65
N TYR A 13 3.39 -2.34 -11.39
CA TYR A 13 4.40 -2.69 -10.39
C TYR A 13 4.28 -4.15 -10.00
N ILE A 14 5.38 -4.78 -9.63
CA ILE A 14 5.37 -6.11 -9.02
C ILE A 14 5.29 -5.94 -7.51
N LEU A 15 4.19 -6.40 -6.91
CA LEU A 15 4.01 -6.38 -5.47
C LEU A 15 4.75 -7.54 -4.80
N HIS A 16 4.65 -8.73 -5.37
CA HIS A 16 5.28 -9.94 -4.84
C HIS A 16 5.39 -11.03 -5.92
N THR A 17 6.31 -11.98 -5.71
CA THR A 17 6.44 -13.16 -6.58
C THR A 17 6.43 -14.44 -5.75
N TYR A 18 5.75 -15.48 -6.26
CA TYR A 18 5.67 -16.79 -5.63
C TYR A 18 6.24 -17.87 -6.56
N PRO A 19 7.03 -18.83 -6.08
CA PRO A 19 7.41 -20.00 -6.85
C PRO A 19 6.17 -20.77 -7.34
N PHE A 20 6.13 -21.10 -8.63
CA PHE A 20 5.04 -21.85 -9.23
C PHE A 20 5.57 -22.91 -10.18
N LYS A 21 5.20 -24.17 -9.95
CA LYS A 21 5.78 -25.32 -10.67
C LYS A 21 7.33 -25.28 -10.62
N GLU A 22 8.00 -26.05 -11.47
CA GLU A 22 9.46 -26.18 -11.44
C GLU A 22 10.19 -24.92 -11.90
N THR A 23 9.72 -24.25 -12.95
CA THR A 23 10.45 -23.19 -13.65
C THR A 23 9.71 -21.85 -13.72
N SER A 24 8.50 -21.75 -13.19
CA SER A 24 7.65 -20.55 -13.31
C SER A 24 7.56 -19.77 -11.99
N LEU A 25 7.12 -18.52 -12.08
CA LEU A 25 6.69 -17.68 -10.95
C LEU A 25 5.23 -17.27 -11.17
N ILE A 26 4.49 -17.07 -10.10
CA ILE A 26 3.31 -16.20 -10.10
C ILE A 26 3.78 -14.84 -9.60
N ALA A 27 3.52 -13.79 -10.37
CA ALA A 27 3.73 -12.42 -9.96
C ALA A 27 2.39 -11.75 -9.68
N GLU A 28 2.25 -11.12 -8.51
CA GLU A 28 1.14 -10.22 -8.21
C GLU A 28 1.50 -8.85 -8.78
N LEU A 29 0.81 -8.45 -9.83
CA LEU A 29 0.96 -7.13 -10.44
C LEU A 29 -0.01 -6.14 -9.80
N PHE A 30 0.39 -4.88 -9.71
CA PHE A 30 -0.48 -3.75 -9.47
C PHE A 30 -0.47 -2.90 -10.74
N SER A 31 -1.59 -2.83 -11.43
CA SER A 31 -1.77 -2.12 -12.71
C SER A 31 -2.67 -0.91 -12.52
N GLU A 32 -2.34 0.19 -13.21
CA GLU A 32 -3.15 1.40 -13.18
C GLU A 32 -4.60 1.14 -13.61
N GLY A 33 -4.78 0.50 -14.77
CA GLY A 33 -6.10 0.30 -15.37
C GLY A 33 -6.83 -0.96 -14.91
N HIS A 34 -6.15 -1.91 -14.26
CA HIS A 34 -6.72 -3.22 -13.95
C HIS A 34 -6.59 -3.63 -12.47
N GLY A 35 -5.99 -2.78 -11.62
CA GLY A 35 -5.80 -3.07 -10.21
C GLY A 35 -4.82 -4.22 -9.96
N ARG A 36 -5.12 -5.09 -9.01
CA ARG A 36 -4.25 -6.20 -8.61
C ARG A 36 -4.52 -7.46 -9.41
N ILE A 37 -3.52 -7.95 -10.14
CA ILE A 37 -3.65 -9.08 -11.07
C ILE A 37 -2.53 -10.10 -10.86
N PRO A 38 -2.85 -11.36 -10.56
CA PRO A 38 -1.88 -12.44 -10.56
C PRO A 38 -1.62 -12.93 -11.99
N VAL A 39 -0.34 -12.99 -12.35
CA VAL A 39 0.09 -13.51 -13.65
C VAL A 39 1.11 -14.64 -13.49
N VAL A 40 1.05 -15.66 -14.33
CA VAL A 40 2.10 -16.67 -14.41
C VAL A 40 3.17 -16.26 -15.39
N ALA A 41 4.40 -16.10 -14.92
CA ALA A 41 5.61 -15.87 -15.69
C ALA A 41 6.29 -17.22 -15.97
N LYS A 42 6.01 -17.82 -17.14
CA LYS A 42 6.51 -19.14 -17.51
C LYS A 42 8.02 -19.10 -17.73
N GLY A 43 8.73 -20.04 -17.15
CA GLY A 43 10.20 -20.17 -17.31
C GLY A 43 11.00 -19.08 -16.59
N ALA A 44 10.40 -18.22 -15.79
CA ALA A 44 11.09 -17.11 -15.09
C ALA A 44 12.21 -17.60 -14.15
N ARG A 45 12.12 -18.84 -13.64
CA ARG A 45 13.14 -19.43 -12.74
C ARG A 45 14.27 -20.15 -13.47
N ARG A 46 14.22 -20.26 -14.81
CA ARG A 46 15.31 -20.88 -15.56
C ARG A 46 16.59 -20.05 -15.45
N PRO A 47 17.79 -20.66 -15.38
CA PRO A 47 19.04 -19.93 -15.15
C PRO A 47 19.33 -18.80 -16.16
N ARG A 48 18.89 -18.97 -17.43
CA ARG A 48 19.09 -18.00 -18.52
C ARG A 48 17.83 -17.20 -18.86
N SER A 49 16.88 -17.10 -17.96
CA SER A 49 15.63 -16.36 -18.20
C SER A 49 15.87 -14.87 -18.08
N SER A 50 15.54 -14.11 -19.11
CA SER A 50 15.51 -12.63 -19.06
C SER A 50 14.48 -12.11 -18.04
N LEU A 51 13.40 -12.83 -17.83
CA LEU A 51 12.36 -12.46 -16.86
C LEU A 51 12.87 -12.42 -15.42
N ARG A 52 13.92 -13.18 -15.08
CA ARG A 52 14.44 -13.26 -13.71
C ARG A 52 14.93 -11.91 -13.19
N GLY A 53 15.58 -11.09 -14.05
CA GLY A 53 16.03 -9.75 -13.69
C GLY A 53 14.95 -8.67 -13.79
N MET A 54 13.85 -8.95 -14.51
CA MET A 54 12.76 -8.01 -14.73
C MET A 54 11.70 -8.05 -13.63
N LEU A 55 11.48 -9.22 -13.02
CA LEU A 55 10.41 -9.40 -12.01
C LEU A 55 10.86 -8.89 -10.63
N GLN A 56 11.21 -7.62 -10.56
CA GLN A 56 11.65 -6.94 -9.33
C GLN A 56 10.57 -5.99 -8.83
N SER A 57 10.38 -5.95 -7.50
CA SER A 57 9.47 -5.00 -6.86
C SER A 57 9.98 -3.56 -6.99
N PHE A 58 9.08 -2.60 -6.82
CA PHE A 58 9.33 -1.16 -6.77
C PHE A 58 9.76 -0.50 -8.08
N GLN A 59 9.82 -1.24 -9.18
CA GLN A 59 10.14 -0.72 -10.51
C GLN A 59 8.88 -0.53 -11.33
N LEU A 60 8.76 0.60 -12.03
CA LEU A 60 7.71 0.80 -13.02
C LEU A 60 8.06 0.00 -14.27
N LEU A 61 7.16 -0.87 -14.66
CA LEU A 61 7.31 -1.80 -15.78
C LEU A 61 6.11 -1.69 -16.72
N GLN A 62 6.30 -2.03 -17.97
CA GLN A 62 5.21 -2.30 -18.90
C GLN A 62 5.04 -3.80 -19.10
N ALA A 63 3.82 -4.28 -18.90
CA ALA A 63 3.50 -5.70 -19.03
C ALA A 63 2.38 -5.95 -20.04
N THR A 64 2.49 -7.08 -20.73
CA THR A 64 1.46 -7.62 -21.59
C THR A 64 1.03 -8.98 -21.05
N TRP A 65 -0.27 -9.18 -20.86
CA TRP A 65 -0.83 -10.46 -20.39
C TRP A 65 -2.15 -10.78 -21.07
N SER A 66 -2.56 -12.05 -20.95
CA SER A 66 -3.90 -12.51 -21.37
C SER A 66 -4.39 -13.66 -20.49
N GLY A 67 -5.66 -13.92 -20.54
CA GLY A 67 -6.31 -15.03 -19.86
C GLY A 67 -7.67 -14.67 -19.28
N ARG A 68 -8.54 -15.68 -19.10
CA ARG A 68 -9.90 -15.53 -18.52
C ARG A 68 -9.99 -16.01 -17.09
N GLY A 69 -9.05 -16.85 -16.64
CA GLY A 69 -9.02 -17.37 -15.28
C GLY A 69 -8.51 -16.34 -14.29
N GLU A 70 -8.56 -16.70 -13.00
CA GLU A 70 -8.01 -15.83 -11.93
C GLU A 70 -6.53 -15.51 -12.15
N ILE A 71 -5.72 -16.48 -12.59
CA ILE A 71 -4.32 -16.27 -12.92
C ILE A 71 -4.19 -16.08 -14.43
N LYS A 72 -3.71 -14.91 -14.85
CA LYS A 72 -3.45 -14.61 -16.26
C LYS A 72 -2.10 -15.19 -16.70
N THR A 73 -1.78 -15.13 -17.99
CA THR A 73 -0.46 -15.52 -18.53
C THR A 73 0.30 -14.26 -18.93
N LEU A 74 1.47 -14.05 -18.35
CA LEU A 74 2.40 -12.99 -18.74
C LEU A 74 3.07 -13.34 -20.07
N HIS A 75 3.04 -12.43 -21.05
CA HIS A 75 3.67 -12.56 -22.35
C HIS A 75 4.98 -11.79 -22.46
N SER A 76 4.97 -10.53 -22.04
CA SER A 76 6.15 -9.68 -21.99
C SER A 76 6.13 -8.77 -20.77
N ILE A 77 7.29 -8.34 -20.33
CA ILE A 77 7.48 -7.32 -19.31
C ILE A 77 8.79 -6.58 -19.62
N GLU A 78 8.76 -5.27 -19.53
CA GLU A 78 9.88 -4.40 -19.89
C GLU A 78 10.00 -3.24 -18.91
N TRP A 79 11.20 -2.68 -18.78
CA TRP A 79 11.46 -1.49 -17.96
C TRP A 79 10.93 -0.24 -18.66
N CYS A 80 10.26 0.64 -17.89
CA CYS A 80 9.71 1.90 -18.42
C CYS A 80 10.55 3.11 -18.05
N ASP A 81 11.24 3.07 -16.92
CA ASP A 81 11.91 4.23 -16.33
C ASP A 81 13.30 3.85 -15.82
N LYS A 82 14.04 4.84 -15.31
CA LYS A 82 15.31 4.61 -14.62
C LYS A 82 15.10 3.70 -13.42
N PHE A 83 16.07 2.83 -13.20
CA PHE A 83 16.06 1.95 -12.03
C PHE A 83 15.96 2.78 -10.74
N LEU A 84 14.94 2.48 -9.95
CA LEU A 84 14.71 3.11 -8.67
C LEU A 84 15.42 2.30 -7.58
N GLN A 85 16.44 2.87 -6.96
CA GLN A 85 17.16 2.21 -5.89
C GLN A 85 16.43 2.43 -4.57
N VAL A 86 15.82 1.38 -4.06
CA VAL A 86 15.16 1.36 -2.74
C VAL A 86 15.93 0.35 -1.88
N ASP A 87 16.57 0.81 -0.82
CA ASP A 87 17.41 -0.02 0.04
C ASP A 87 17.19 0.26 1.55
N GLY A 88 17.88 -0.49 2.41
CA GLY A 88 17.82 -0.31 3.86
C GLY A 88 16.40 -0.27 4.41
N ASN A 89 16.10 0.71 5.25
CA ASN A 89 14.78 0.89 5.87
C ASN A 89 13.69 1.22 4.83
N ALA A 90 14.03 1.93 3.76
CA ALA A 90 13.10 2.22 2.67
C ALA A 90 12.60 0.95 1.98
N LEU A 91 13.47 -0.05 1.82
CA LEU A 91 13.09 -1.36 1.26
C LEU A 91 12.02 -2.06 2.12
N ILE A 92 12.16 -2.01 3.44
CA ILE A 92 11.17 -2.59 4.36
C ILE A 92 9.86 -1.84 4.29
N CYS A 93 9.91 -0.50 4.23
CA CYS A 93 8.73 0.35 4.03
C CYS A 93 8.01 -0.02 2.73
N GLY A 94 8.75 -0.23 1.64
CA GLY A 94 8.19 -0.67 0.37
C GLY A 94 7.50 -2.03 0.45
N PHE A 95 8.13 -3.02 1.09
CA PHE A 95 7.50 -4.34 1.31
C PHE A 95 6.26 -4.26 2.19
N TYR A 96 6.26 -3.39 3.20
CA TYR A 96 5.07 -3.14 4.01
C TYR A 96 3.91 -2.59 3.17
N ILE A 97 4.17 -1.58 2.34
CA ILE A 97 3.18 -1.02 1.42
C ILE A 97 2.65 -2.08 0.46
N ASN A 98 3.53 -2.88 -0.14
CA ASN A 98 3.15 -3.97 -1.03
C ASN A 98 2.25 -4.99 -0.31
N GLU A 99 2.58 -5.35 0.92
CA GLU A 99 1.77 -6.28 1.71
C GLU A 99 0.38 -5.70 2.02
N LEU A 100 0.28 -4.40 2.34
CA LEU A 100 -1.02 -3.73 2.53
C LEU A 100 -1.88 -3.81 1.27
N ILE A 101 -1.32 -3.50 0.11
CA ILE A 101 -2.03 -3.60 -1.18
C ILE A 101 -2.49 -5.03 -1.43
N ILE A 102 -1.61 -6.03 -1.24
CA ILE A 102 -1.95 -7.44 -1.47
C ILE A 102 -3.10 -7.90 -0.56
N ARG A 103 -3.15 -7.41 0.66
CA ARG A 103 -4.12 -7.87 1.65
C ARG A 103 -5.45 -7.13 1.62
N LEU A 104 -5.44 -5.86 1.26
CA LEU A 104 -6.62 -4.99 1.35
C LEU A 104 -7.30 -4.74 0.00
N LEU A 105 -6.54 -4.68 -1.11
CA LEU A 105 -7.17 -4.48 -2.42
C LEU A 105 -7.81 -5.77 -2.94
N PRO A 106 -9.04 -5.69 -3.45
CA PRO A 106 -9.62 -6.76 -4.25
C PRO A 106 -8.82 -6.97 -5.55
N ARG A 107 -8.95 -8.14 -6.16
CA ARG A 107 -8.36 -8.43 -7.46
C ARG A 107 -9.22 -7.86 -8.58
N GLU A 108 -8.57 -7.47 -9.68
CA GLU A 108 -9.21 -7.03 -10.93
C GLU A 108 -10.14 -5.80 -10.74
N ASP A 109 -9.86 -4.98 -9.73
CA ASP A 109 -10.55 -3.73 -9.49
C ASP A 109 -9.55 -2.56 -9.58
N SER A 110 -9.87 -1.57 -10.43
CA SER A 110 -8.95 -0.49 -10.80
C SER A 110 -8.94 0.64 -9.79
N TYR A 111 -7.74 1.02 -9.34
CA TYR A 111 -7.50 2.15 -8.42
C TYR A 111 -6.44 3.10 -8.99
N PRO A 112 -6.73 3.86 -10.07
CA PRO A 112 -5.72 4.66 -10.76
C PRO A 112 -5.13 5.76 -9.88
N LYS A 113 -5.92 6.37 -9.00
CA LYS A 113 -5.41 7.36 -8.04
C LYS A 113 -4.44 6.74 -7.03
N LEU A 114 -4.74 5.54 -6.54
CA LEU A 114 -3.84 4.82 -5.64
C LEU A 114 -2.58 4.36 -6.36
N PHE A 115 -2.67 3.91 -7.62
CA PHE A 115 -1.51 3.55 -8.43
C PHE A 115 -0.54 4.74 -8.58
N ASN A 116 -1.06 5.90 -8.96
CA ASN A 116 -0.26 7.12 -9.09
C ASN A 116 0.35 7.55 -7.75
N PHE A 117 -0.41 7.40 -6.65
CA PHE A 117 0.10 7.71 -5.32
C PHE A 117 1.18 6.71 -4.87
N TYR A 118 1.02 5.43 -5.19
CA TYR A 118 2.05 4.40 -4.98
C TYR A 118 3.34 4.74 -5.73
N HIS A 119 3.24 5.13 -7.00
CA HIS A 119 4.39 5.56 -7.80
C HIS A 119 5.16 6.71 -7.14
N LEU A 120 4.46 7.76 -6.69
CA LEU A 120 5.07 8.88 -5.97
C LEU A 120 5.70 8.42 -4.64
N THR A 121 5.00 7.56 -3.90
CA THR A 121 5.52 7.03 -2.63
C THR A 121 6.80 6.24 -2.83
N MET A 122 6.89 5.39 -3.86
CA MET A 122 8.12 4.65 -4.14
C MET A 122 9.30 5.59 -4.47
N LYS A 123 9.06 6.69 -5.17
CA LYS A 123 10.08 7.73 -5.39
C LYS A 123 10.53 8.37 -4.08
N THR A 124 9.59 8.79 -3.23
CA THR A 124 9.90 9.35 -1.91
C THR A 124 10.71 8.37 -1.04
N LEU A 125 10.38 7.08 -1.08
CA LEU A 125 11.14 6.05 -0.34
C LEU A 125 12.56 5.90 -0.89
N ALA A 126 12.75 5.99 -2.21
CA ALA A 126 14.07 5.90 -2.82
C ALA A 126 14.96 7.11 -2.49
N ASP A 127 14.36 8.30 -2.30
CA ASP A 127 15.08 9.49 -1.83
C ASP A 127 15.54 9.34 -0.36
N GLY A 128 14.98 8.38 0.39
CA GLY A 128 15.40 8.03 1.75
C GLY A 128 14.96 9.01 2.84
N GLU A 129 14.19 10.04 2.50
CA GLU A 129 13.75 11.07 3.43
C GLU A 129 12.35 10.79 3.98
N ASN A 130 12.16 11.08 5.28
CA ASN A 130 10.84 11.08 5.93
C ASN A 130 10.01 9.79 5.69
N LEU A 131 10.65 8.61 5.79
CA LEU A 131 10.01 7.32 5.51
C LEU A 131 8.72 7.10 6.32
N GLU A 132 8.70 7.51 7.59
CA GLU A 132 7.51 7.36 8.44
C GLU A 132 6.35 8.22 7.94
N ILE A 133 6.62 9.44 7.49
CA ILE A 133 5.61 10.34 6.91
C ILE A 133 5.07 9.76 5.61
N ALA A 134 5.95 9.25 4.74
CA ALA A 134 5.55 8.60 3.49
C ALA A 134 4.59 7.42 3.76
N LEU A 135 4.88 6.59 4.78
CA LEU A 135 3.99 5.51 5.20
C LEU A 135 2.64 6.03 5.68
N ARG A 136 2.59 7.04 6.55
CA ARG A 136 1.33 7.59 7.06
C ARG A 136 0.44 8.14 5.96
N LYS A 137 1.04 8.90 5.02
CA LYS A 137 0.34 9.44 3.85
C LYS A 137 -0.21 8.32 2.96
N PHE A 138 0.60 7.27 2.73
CA PHE A 138 0.17 6.14 1.92
C PHE A 138 -0.97 5.34 2.57
N GLU A 139 -0.87 5.04 3.85
CA GLU A 139 -1.89 4.32 4.62
C GLU A 139 -3.24 5.04 4.60
N LEU A 140 -3.24 6.35 4.86
CA LEU A 140 -4.45 7.17 4.80
C LEU A 140 -5.06 7.16 3.40
N LYS A 141 -4.23 7.36 2.37
CA LYS A 141 -4.68 7.32 0.97
C LYS A 141 -5.25 5.97 0.58
N LEU A 142 -4.62 4.88 1.01
CA LEU A 142 -5.10 3.52 0.77
C LEU A 142 -6.50 3.31 1.34
N LEU A 143 -6.74 3.67 2.61
CA LEU A 143 -8.06 3.53 3.22
C LEU A 143 -9.12 4.37 2.50
N GLN A 144 -8.79 5.61 2.13
CA GLN A 144 -9.69 6.49 1.39
C GLN A 144 -10.07 5.92 0.01
N GLU A 145 -9.11 5.39 -0.75
CA GLU A 145 -9.38 4.81 -2.07
C GLU A 145 -10.16 3.50 -1.99
N LEU A 146 -10.05 2.77 -0.88
CA LEU A 146 -10.87 1.59 -0.58
C LEU A 146 -12.30 1.94 -0.15
N GLY A 147 -12.61 3.24 0.00
CA GLY A 147 -13.94 3.71 0.44
C GLY A 147 -14.14 3.67 1.95
N TYR A 148 -13.08 3.40 2.72
CA TYR A 148 -13.16 3.55 4.17
C TYR A 148 -13.12 5.03 4.54
N GLU A 149 -14.18 5.50 5.17
CA GLU A 149 -14.23 6.87 5.64
C GLU A 149 -13.28 7.08 6.81
N VAL A 150 -12.39 8.05 6.67
CA VAL A 150 -11.49 8.51 7.74
C VAL A 150 -11.71 10.01 7.92
N PRO A 151 -12.81 10.41 8.62
CA PRO A 151 -13.14 11.81 8.85
C PRO A 151 -12.11 12.45 9.78
N LEU A 152 -11.39 13.45 9.26
CA LEU A 152 -10.33 14.15 9.99
C LEU A 152 -10.67 15.62 10.32
N LYS A 153 -11.75 16.16 9.73
CA LYS A 153 -12.14 17.57 9.87
C LYS A 153 -13.41 17.75 10.69
N GLN A 154 -14.16 16.70 10.88
CA GLN A 154 -15.44 16.70 11.61
C GLN A 154 -15.48 15.55 12.59
N ASP A 155 -16.18 15.74 13.70
CA ASP A 155 -16.46 14.69 14.67
C ASP A 155 -17.69 13.84 14.26
N GLU A 156 -18.05 12.85 15.09
CA GLU A 156 -19.19 11.94 14.87
C GLU A 156 -20.55 12.66 14.73
N LYS A 157 -20.65 13.91 15.21
CA LYS A 157 -21.86 14.74 15.13
C LYS A 157 -21.86 15.66 13.91
N GLY A 158 -20.74 15.70 13.17
CA GLY A 158 -20.51 16.60 12.05
C GLY A 158 -19.98 17.98 12.46
N ASP A 159 -19.66 18.18 13.74
CA ASP A 159 -19.06 19.41 14.22
C ASP A 159 -17.57 19.52 13.82
N PRO A 160 -17.07 20.72 13.51
CA PRO A 160 -15.67 20.90 13.14
C PRO A 160 -14.72 20.45 14.26
N ILE A 161 -13.63 19.78 13.92
CA ILE A 161 -12.58 19.41 14.87
C ILE A 161 -11.90 20.68 15.41
N VAL A 162 -11.76 20.73 16.72
CA VAL A 162 -11.08 21.81 17.45
C VAL A 162 -9.66 21.38 17.79
N SER A 163 -8.66 22.18 17.37
CA SER A 163 -7.24 21.87 17.46
C SER A 163 -6.79 21.44 18.88
N ASP A 164 -7.18 22.19 19.90
CA ASP A 164 -6.69 22.00 21.27
C ASP A 164 -7.50 20.96 22.06
N LYS A 165 -8.53 20.37 21.43
CA LYS A 165 -9.41 19.39 22.08
C LYS A 165 -8.86 17.98 21.88
N LEU A 166 -8.99 17.16 22.93
CA LEU A 166 -8.68 15.74 22.89
C LEU A 166 -9.91 14.93 22.51
N TYR A 167 -9.77 14.06 21.55
CA TYR A 167 -10.81 13.16 21.04
C TYR A 167 -10.45 11.68 21.29
N ILE A 168 -11.44 10.82 21.18
CA ILE A 168 -11.26 9.39 20.94
C ILE A 168 -11.68 9.10 19.51
N TYR A 169 -10.82 8.45 18.74
CA TYR A 169 -11.10 8.03 17.37
C TYR A 169 -11.45 6.55 17.33
N GLU A 170 -12.64 6.23 16.85
CA GLU A 170 -13.13 4.87 16.69
C GLU A 170 -13.34 4.55 15.19
N VAL A 171 -13.10 3.29 14.82
CA VAL A 171 -13.37 2.82 13.46
C VAL A 171 -14.85 3.01 13.15
N GLU A 172 -15.19 3.41 11.93
CA GLU A 172 -16.55 3.68 11.43
C GLU A 172 -17.25 4.91 12.02
N TYR A 173 -16.90 5.35 13.24
CA TYR A 173 -17.52 6.51 13.90
C TYR A 173 -16.70 7.79 13.76
N GLY A 174 -15.38 7.67 13.60
CA GLY A 174 -14.48 8.82 13.56
C GLY A 174 -14.16 9.38 14.96
N ALA A 175 -13.91 10.68 15.03
CA ALA A 175 -13.55 11.36 16.27
C ALA A 175 -14.80 11.67 17.11
N SER A 176 -14.75 11.36 18.41
CA SER A 176 -15.82 11.67 19.37
C SER A 176 -15.25 12.30 20.64
N GLU A 177 -16.11 12.96 21.41
CA GLU A 177 -15.74 13.45 22.74
C GLU A 177 -15.42 12.28 23.68
N ILE A 178 -14.44 12.50 24.58
CA ILE A 178 -14.03 11.47 25.53
C ILE A 178 -15.18 11.11 26.46
N SER A 179 -15.59 9.86 26.41
CA SER A 179 -16.49 9.26 27.39
C SER A 179 -15.85 8.04 28.07
N LYS A 180 -16.43 7.57 29.18
CA LYS A 180 -15.89 6.42 29.92
C LYS A 180 -16.02 5.07 29.19
N THR A 181 -16.76 5.04 28.08
CA THR A 181 -17.11 3.79 27.35
C THR A 181 -16.42 3.63 26.01
N ASN A 182 -15.61 4.62 25.57
CA ASN A 182 -14.99 4.59 24.24
C ASN A 182 -13.72 3.74 24.23
N ASN A 183 -13.61 2.86 23.27
CA ASN A 183 -12.50 1.90 23.07
C ASN A 183 -11.54 2.28 21.91
N GLY A 184 -11.56 3.54 21.48
CA GLY A 184 -10.74 4.01 20.36
C GLY A 184 -9.34 4.49 20.76
N VAL A 185 -8.71 5.20 19.84
CA VAL A 185 -7.39 5.83 20.01
C VAL A 185 -7.56 7.28 20.47
N LYS A 186 -6.89 7.66 21.57
CA LYS A 186 -6.84 9.06 22.01
C LYS A 186 -5.99 9.86 21.05
N ILE A 187 -6.50 10.98 20.56
CA ILE A 187 -5.86 11.82 19.57
C ILE A 187 -6.24 13.29 19.76
N LEU A 188 -5.27 14.19 19.58
CA LEU A 188 -5.51 15.62 19.59
C LEU A 188 -6.19 16.07 18.29
N GLY A 189 -7.11 17.03 18.40
CA GLY A 189 -7.72 17.65 17.22
C GLY A 189 -6.68 18.24 16.26
N LYS A 190 -5.60 18.84 16.79
CA LYS A 190 -4.49 19.31 15.97
C LYS A 190 -3.92 18.20 15.08
N THR A 191 -3.67 17.01 15.63
CA THR A 191 -3.16 15.88 14.85
C THR A 191 -4.10 15.49 13.71
N LEU A 192 -5.42 15.47 13.96
CA LEU A 192 -6.42 15.18 12.92
C LEU A 192 -6.40 16.23 11.80
N LEU A 193 -6.32 17.52 12.18
CA LEU A 193 -6.26 18.62 11.23
C LEU A 193 -4.95 18.60 10.42
N ASP A 194 -3.80 18.37 11.07
CA ASP A 194 -2.49 18.24 10.43
C ASP A 194 -2.52 17.07 9.41
N MET A 195 -3.01 15.89 9.80
CA MET A 195 -3.19 14.74 8.89
C MET A 195 -4.07 15.11 7.69
N SER A 196 -5.14 15.87 7.90
CA SER A 196 -6.04 16.33 6.84
C SER A 196 -5.39 17.29 5.86
N GLY A 197 -4.43 18.09 6.33
CA GLY A 197 -3.60 19.01 5.55
C GLY A 197 -2.38 18.34 4.90
N GLY A 198 -2.05 17.12 5.31
CA GLY A 198 -0.83 16.42 4.88
C GLY A 198 0.43 16.92 5.59
N GLU A 199 0.28 17.56 6.74
CA GLU A 199 1.33 18.14 7.59
C GLU A 199 1.72 17.13 8.67
N TYR A 200 3.01 16.82 8.81
CA TYR A 200 3.50 15.77 9.74
C TYR A 200 4.82 16.17 10.39
N GLU A 201 5.17 17.46 10.41
CA GLU A 201 6.45 17.96 10.90
C GLU A 201 6.57 17.87 12.42
N GLU A 202 5.43 17.96 13.15
CA GLU A 202 5.44 17.90 14.62
C GLU A 202 5.57 16.46 15.13
N ASP A 203 6.45 16.23 16.09
CA ASP A 203 6.71 14.93 16.71
C ASP A 203 5.42 14.28 17.27
N ASN A 204 4.55 15.09 17.89
CA ASN A 204 3.30 14.61 18.44
C ASN A 204 2.34 14.13 17.32
N THR A 205 2.28 14.88 16.21
CA THR A 205 1.49 14.49 15.03
C THR A 205 2.03 13.19 14.44
N GLN A 206 3.34 13.01 14.34
CA GLN A 206 3.94 11.76 13.87
C GLN A 206 3.58 10.59 14.78
N LEU A 207 3.71 10.74 16.10
CA LEU A 207 3.42 9.70 17.08
C LEU A 207 1.93 9.30 17.05
N GLN A 208 1.04 10.26 17.14
CA GLN A 208 -0.40 10.01 17.23
C GLN A 208 -0.97 9.51 15.90
N SER A 209 -0.53 10.05 14.76
CA SER A 209 -0.93 9.53 13.44
C SER A 209 -0.48 8.07 13.25
N LYS A 210 0.74 7.70 13.70
CA LYS A 210 1.21 6.31 13.71
C LYS A 210 0.32 5.38 14.55
N GLN A 211 -0.12 5.84 15.72
CA GLN A 211 -1.02 5.07 16.58
C GLN A 211 -2.40 4.90 15.93
N LEU A 212 -2.97 6.00 15.39
CA LEU A 212 -4.24 5.98 14.68
C LEU A 212 -4.20 5.05 13.47
N MET A 213 -3.23 5.22 12.57
CA MET A 213 -3.15 4.40 11.36
C MET A 213 -2.91 2.92 11.67
N ARG A 214 -2.13 2.61 12.71
CA ARG A 214 -1.96 1.22 13.18
C ARG A 214 -3.28 0.61 13.66
N TYR A 215 -4.09 1.39 14.37
CA TYR A 215 -5.40 0.96 14.85
C TYR A 215 -6.37 0.72 13.70
N LEU A 216 -6.50 1.68 12.77
CA LEU A 216 -7.40 1.58 11.63
C LEU A 216 -7.02 0.43 10.69
N ILE A 217 -5.76 0.36 10.28
CA ILE A 217 -5.28 -0.72 9.40
C ILE A 217 -5.38 -2.07 10.09
N GLY A 218 -5.06 -2.15 11.39
CA GLY A 218 -5.21 -3.37 12.17
C GLY A 218 -6.62 -3.92 12.15
N HIS A 219 -7.63 -3.05 12.26
CA HIS A 219 -9.04 -3.43 12.16
C HIS A 219 -9.36 -4.09 10.80
N TYR A 220 -8.97 -3.46 9.69
CA TYR A 220 -9.28 -3.97 8.35
C TYR A 220 -8.45 -5.19 7.93
N LEU A 221 -7.24 -5.38 8.50
CA LEU A 221 -6.43 -6.57 8.25
C LEU A 221 -6.92 -7.82 8.99
N GLY A 222 -7.67 -7.63 10.08
CA GLY A 222 -8.09 -8.72 10.96
C GLY A 222 -6.93 -9.39 11.71
N ASP A 223 -7.14 -10.62 12.18
CA ASP A 223 -6.23 -11.33 13.11
C ASP A 223 -4.88 -11.77 12.50
N LYS A 224 -4.71 -11.69 11.20
CA LYS A 224 -3.46 -12.14 10.56
C LYS A 224 -2.38 -11.06 10.64
N PRO A 225 -1.26 -11.29 11.36
CA PRO A 225 -0.17 -10.33 11.45
C PRO A 225 0.45 -10.04 10.09
N LEU A 226 1.05 -8.86 9.95
CA LEU A 226 1.83 -8.50 8.77
C LEU A 226 3.19 -9.20 8.84
N ASN A 227 3.61 -9.83 7.74
CA ASN A 227 4.92 -10.46 7.62
C ASN A 227 6.05 -9.41 7.62
N SER A 228 5.82 -8.27 6.98
CA SER A 228 6.74 -7.14 6.96
C SER A 228 7.06 -6.58 8.35
N LYS A 229 6.15 -6.73 9.33
CA LYS A 229 6.39 -6.33 10.72
C LYS A 229 7.56 -7.11 11.36
N GLN A 230 7.74 -8.36 10.99
CA GLN A 230 8.87 -9.17 11.46
C GLN A 230 10.21 -8.66 10.93
N LEU A 231 10.23 -8.11 9.71
CA LEU A 231 11.41 -7.50 9.12
C LEU A 231 11.85 -6.25 9.89
N PHE A 232 10.91 -5.40 10.31
CA PHE A 232 11.21 -4.25 11.17
C PHE A 232 11.79 -4.64 12.52
N THR A 233 11.30 -5.71 13.12
CA THR A 233 11.76 -6.16 14.45
C THR A 233 13.16 -6.76 14.38
N ASN A 234 13.49 -7.49 13.33
CA ASN A 234 14.79 -8.13 13.15
C ASN A 234 15.92 -7.13 12.87
N LEU A 235 15.62 -5.94 12.34
CA LEU A 235 16.63 -4.91 12.07
C LEU A 235 16.85 -3.93 13.24
N GLN A 236 15.94 -3.90 14.22
CA GLN A 236 16.09 -3.08 15.43
C GLN A 236 16.71 -3.87 16.59
N GLY A 237 17.01 -5.13 16.40
CA GLY A 237 17.50 -6.07 17.43
C GLY A 237 19.01 -6.38 17.38
N ASP A 238 19.81 -5.56 16.63
CA ASP A 238 21.28 -5.59 16.68
C ASP A 238 21.85 -4.31 17.29
#